data_410487f669a9a7b6d6873a2291c83c5a
#
_entry.id   410487f669a9a7b6d6873a2291c83c5a
#
_cell.length_a   1.000
_cell.length_b   1.000
_cell.length_c   1.000
_cell.angle_alpha   90.00
_cell.angle_beta   90.00
_cell.angle_gamma   90.00
#
_symmetry.space_group_name_H-M   'P 1'
#
loop_
_entity.id
_entity.type
_entity.pdbx_description
1 polymer ?
#
loop_
_entity_poly.entity_id
_entity_poly.type
_entity_poly.pdbx_seq_one_letter_code
_entity_poly.pdbx_strand_id
1 'polypeptide(L)'
;MADQLSVTETAIPGFYVIDLVLHGDNRGWFKENYQREKMESLGLPHFEIVQNNFSYNEERGVTRGLHAEPWEKYISLANGKIFGAWVDLRKGESFGKVVTMEITPERAVFVPRGVANSYQTLETNITYTYLVNEHWSPEAKYASVNLFDPTLGIEWPIAKDSAIVSEKDLNNPLLSDVTPMEF
;
A
#
# COMPACT_ATOMS: atom_id res chain seq x y z
N MET A 1 -18.19 -6.45 7.88
CA MET A 1 -18.38 -5.20 7.11
C MET A 1 -18.31 -4.05 8.11
N ALA A 2 -17.54 -3.00 7.80
CA ALA A 2 -17.54 -1.80 8.62
C ALA A 2 -18.91 -1.11 8.53
N ASP A 3 -19.53 -0.80 9.67
CA ASP A 3 -20.82 -0.14 9.72
C ASP A 3 -20.69 1.37 9.55
N GLN A 4 -19.47 1.91 9.67
CA GLN A 4 -19.17 3.32 9.49
C GLN A 4 -17.74 3.52 8.98
N LEU A 5 -17.52 4.64 8.29
CA LEU A 5 -16.19 5.10 7.89
C LEU A 5 -15.32 5.34 9.13
N SER A 6 -14.11 4.83 9.13
CA SER A 6 -13.11 5.09 10.18
C SER A 6 -11.72 5.36 9.59
N VAL A 7 -10.92 6.14 10.32
CA VAL A 7 -9.52 6.45 10.00
C VAL A 7 -8.69 6.17 11.25
N THR A 8 -7.69 5.30 11.15
CA THR A 8 -6.86 4.88 12.28
C THR A 8 -5.39 4.89 11.90
N GLU A 9 -4.57 5.59 12.66
CA GLU A 9 -3.12 5.58 12.47
C GLU A 9 -2.52 4.25 12.92
N THR A 10 -1.55 3.75 12.15
CA THR A 10 -0.85 2.50 12.44
C THR A 10 0.38 2.73 13.33
N ALA A 11 1.18 1.67 13.53
CA ALA A 11 2.46 1.78 14.21
C ALA A 11 3.53 2.56 13.42
N ILE A 12 3.37 2.73 12.10
CA ILE A 12 4.21 3.61 11.27
C ILE A 12 3.60 5.01 11.29
N PRO A 13 4.32 6.05 11.78
CA PRO A 13 3.77 7.40 11.86
C PRO A 13 3.32 7.97 10.52
N GLY A 14 2.10 8.50 10.46
CA GLY A 14 1.48 9.05 9.25
C GLY A 14 0.92 8.00 8.27
N PHE A 15 1.01 6.72 8.61
CA PHE A 15 0.39 5.64 7.84
C PHE A 15 -0.97 5.27 8.45
N TYR A 16 -2.03 5.45 7.69
CA TYR A 16 -3.41 5.27 8.16
C TYR A 16 -4.11 4.12 7.45
N VAL A 17 -4.93 3.39 8.20
CA VAL A 17 -5.93 2.45 7.70
C VAL A 17 -7.28 3.15 7.67
N ILE A 18 -8.01 3.00 6.57
CA ILE A 18 -9.34 3.55 6.37
C ILE A 18 -10.31 2.38 6.15
N ASP A 19 -11.21 2.14 7.09
CA ASP A 19 -12.30 1.18 6.89
C ASP A 19 -13.46 1.87 6.17
N LEU A 20 -13.81 1.35 5.00
CA LEU A 20 -14.80 1.91 4.08
C LEU A 20 -16.14 1.19 4.23
N VAL A 21 -17.23 1.92 4.09
CA VAL A 21 -18.56 1.32 4.07
C VAL A 21 -18.91 0.84 2.67
N LEU A 22 -19.29 -0.43 2.54
CA LEU A 22 -19.84 -1.01 1.33
C LEU A 22 -21.37 -1.06 1.44
N HIS A 23 -22.03 -0.44 0.48
CA HIS A 23 -23.49 -0.48 0.35
C HIS A 23 -23.87 -1.52 -0.71
N GLY A 24 -24.33 -2.71 -0.27
CA GLY A 24 -24.64 -3.85 -1.13
C GLY A 24 -26.13 -4.02 -1.39
N ASP A 25 -26.50 -4.45 -2.63
CA ASP A 25 -27.84 -4.93 -2.99
C ASP A 25 -27.72 -6.09 -4.01
N ASN A 26 -28.85 -6.48 -4.64
CA ASN A 26 -28.86 -7.59 -5.62
C ASN A 26 -28.12 -7.30 -6.94
N ARG A 27 -27.58 -6.12 -7.14
CA ARG A 27 -26.75 -5.71 -8.30
C ARG A 27 -25.26 -5.74 -8.00
N GLY A 28 -24.86 -5.82 -6.69
CA GLY A 28 -23.49 -5.76 -6.22
C GLY A 28 -23.33 -4.78 -5.08
N TRP A 29 -22.24 -4.00 -5.07
CA TRP A 29 -21.98 -3.03 -4.02
C TRP A 29 -21.47 -1.70 -4.58
N PHE A 30 -21.67 -0.64 -3.80
CA PHE A 30 -21.15 0.71 -4.01
C PHE A 30 -20.36 1.15 -2.79
N LYS A 31 -19.28 1.91 -2.99
CA LYS A 31 -18.56 2.61 -1.91
C LYS A 31 -18.14 4.00 -2.36
N GLU A 32 -18.09 4.92 -1.41
CA GLU A 32 -17.31 6.16 -1.58
C GLU A 32 -15.83 5.79 -1.37
N ASN A 33 -15.10 5.58 -2.46
CA ASN A 33 -13.71 5.11 -2.38
C ASN A 33 -12.76 6.14 -1.74
N TYR A 34 -12.96 7.42 -2.02
CA TYR A 34 -12.29 8.55 -1.40
C TYR A 34 -13.28 9.71 -1.27
N GLN A 35 -13.44 10.20 -0.06
CA GLN A 35 -14.27 11.37 0.21
C GLN A 35 -13.51 12.29 1.18
N ARG A 36 -12.92 13.36 0.62
CA ARG A 36 -11.99 14.25 1.31
C ARG A 36 -12.55 14.78 2.64
N GLU A 37 -13.68 15.45 2.60
CA GLU A 37 -14.24 16.12 3.78
C GLU A 37 -14.52 15.15 4.94
N LYS A 38 -15.13 14.00 4.63
CA LYS A 38 -15.42 12.97 5.64
C LYS A 38 -14.14 12.40 6.24
N MET A 39 -13.15 12.07 5.40
CA MET A 39 -11.90 11.45 5.83
C MET A 39 -11.02 12.42 6.62
N GLU A 40 -10.90 13.69 6.17
CA GLU A 40 -10.18 14.73 6.91
C GLU A 40 -10.85 15.03 8.27
N SER A 41 -12.19 15.03 8.34
CA SER A 41 -12.90 15.19 9.62
C SER A 41 -12.63 14.08 10.63
N LEU A 42 -12.19 12.90 10.14
CA LEU A 42 -11.81 11.74 10.96
C LEU A 42 -10.30 11.67 11.21
N GLY A 43 -9.53 12.67 10.76
CA GLY A 43 -8.10 12.79 11.03
C GLY A 43 -7.16 12.35 9.91
N LEU A 44 -7.67 12.00 8.72
CA LEU A 44 -6.81 11.79 7.57
C LEU A 44 -6.12 13.11 7.20
N PRO A 45 -4.80 13.14 6.96
CA PRO A 45 -4.10 14.33 6.48
C PRO A 45 -4.68 14.86 5.17
N HIS A 46 -4.60 16.18 4.96
CA HIS A 46 -4.94 16.77 3.67
C HIS A 46 -4.08 16.15 2.54
N PHE A 47 -4.75 15.75 1.47
CA PHE A 47 -4.14 15.03 0.36
C PHE A 47 -4.63 15.59 -0.98
N GLU A 48 -3.79 16.34 -1.67
CA GLU A 48 -4.12 16.91 -2.98
C GLU A 48 -3.88 15.88 -4.08
N ILE A 49 -4.96 15.36 -4.66
CA ILE A 49 -4.90 14.32 -5.67
C ILE A 49 -4.58 14.93 -7.03
N VAL A 50 -3.52 14.46 -7.68
CA VAL A 50 -3.14 14.86 -9.05
C VAL A 50 -3.23 13.73 -10.07
N GLN A 51 -3.17 12.46 -9.62
CA GLN A 51 -3.21 11.30 -10.53
C GLN A 51 -3.86 10.10 -9.85
N ASN A 52 -4.61 9.32 -10.65
CA ASN A 52 -5.13 8.01 -10.27
C ASN A 52 -4.51 6.93 -11.16
N ASN A 53 -4.05 5.85 -10.54
CA ASN A 53 -3.43 4.72 -11.23
C ASN A 53 -4.19 3.43 -10.95
N PHE A 54 -4.17 2.52 -11.92
CA PHE A 54 -4.68 1.17 -11.80
C PHE A 54 -3.58 0.16 -12.11
N SER A 55 -3.55 -0.93 -11.35
CA SER A 55 -2.74 -2.11 -11.64
C SER A 55 -3.66 -3.33 -11.66
N TYR A 56 -3.81 -3.93 -12.83
CA TYR A 56 -4.53 -5.18 -12.98
C TYR A 56 -3.58 -6.36 -12.81
N ASN A 57 -3.99 -7.36 -12.06
CA ASN A 57 -3.21 -8.55 -11.77
C ASN A 57 -4.08 -9.79 -12.04
N GLU A 58 -3.74 -10.52 -13.07
CA GLU A 58 -4.51 -11.65 -13.55
C GLU A 58 -4.43 -12.84 -12.60
N GLU A 59 -3.22 -13.13 -12.13
CA GLU A 59 -2.94 -14.34 -11.35
C GLU A 59 -2.90 -14.10 -9.84
N ARG A 60 -3.22 -15.14 -9.08
CA ARG A 60 -2.94 -15.24 -7.65
C ARG A 60 -1.43 -15.39 -7.44
N GLY A 61 -0.87 -14.68 -6.44
CA GLY A 61 0.56 -14.75 -6.11
C GLY A 61 1.40 -13.67 -6.79
N VAL A 62 0.81 -12.79 -7.62
CA VAL A 62 1.52 -11.61 -8.11
C VAL A 62 1.97 -10.77 -6.92
N THR A 63 3.28 -10.58 -6.79
CA THR A 63 3.88 -9.84 -5.69
C THR A 63 4.72 -8.69 -6.25
N ARG A 64 4.44 -7.46 -5.80
CA ARG A 64 5.11 -6.23 -6.27
C ARG A 64 5.59 -5.41 -5.10
N GLY A 65 6.75 -4.80 -5.22
CA GLY A 65 7.33 -3.93 -4.18
C GLY A 65 8.73 -4.37 -3.79
N LEU A 66 9.17 -4.03 -2.63
CA LEU A 66 8.79 -2.92 -1.76
C LEU A 66 9.34 -1.61 -2.36
N HIS A 67 8.47 -0.69 -2.72
CA HIS A 67 8.88 0.57 -3.35
C HIS A 67 8.44 1.76 -2.50
N ALA A 68 9.38 2.64 -2.16
CA ALA A 68 9.13 3.90 -1.50
C ALA A 68 9.33 5.06 -2.48
N GLU A 69 8.36 5.94 -2.54
CA GLU A 69 8.38 7.14 -3.36
C GLU A 69 8.35 8.40 -2.49
N PRO A 70 8.78 9.55 -3.05
CA PRO A 70 8.79 10.82 -2.33
C PRO A 70 7.42 11.53 -2.30
N TRP A 71 6.34 10.80 -2.54
CA TRP A 71 4.95 11.28 -2.50
C TRP A 71 4.05 10.36 -1.68
N GLU A 72 2.85 10.85 -1.43
CA GLU A 72 1.82 10.15 -0.67
C GLU A 72 0.93 9.34 -1.61
N LYS A 73 0.36 8.26 -1.08
CA LYS A 73 -0.56 7.38 -1.79
C LYS A 73 -1.81 7.09 -0.96
N TYR A 74 -2.95 7.13 -1.61
CA TYR A 74 -4.18 6.52 -1.09
C TYR A 74 -4.48 5.27 -1.90
N ILE A 75 -4.37 4.10 -1.28
CA ILE A 75 -4.43 2.80 -1.92
C ILE A 75 -5.73 2.09 -1.56
N SER A 76 -6.39 1.49 -2.55
CA SER A 76 -7.60 0.69 -2.35
C SER A 76 -7.73 -0.41 -3.40
N LEU A 77 -8.69 -1.31 -3.21
CA LEU A 77 -9.06 -2.31 -4.21
C LEU A 77 -10.42 -2.00 -4.83
N ALA A 78 -10.53 -2.24 -6.13
CA ALA A 78 -11.82 -2.29 -6.82
C ALA A 78 -12.51 -3.63 -6.58
N ASN A 79 -11.74 -4.72 -6.45
CA ASN A 79 -12.25 -6.07 -6.21
C ASN A 79 -11.18 -6.99 -5.63
N GLY A 80 -11.61 -8.09 -5.03
CA GLY A 80 -10.77 -9.19 -4.53
C GLY A 80 -10.01 -8.90 -3.25
N LYS A 81 -8.90 -9.62 -3.04
CA LYS A 81 -8.13 -9.58 -1.81
C LYS A 81 -6.64 -9.59 -2.09
N ILE A 82 -5.90 -8.78 -1.35
CA ILE A 82 -4.43 -8.80 -1.30
C ILE A 82 -3.93 -8.91 0.14
N PHE A 83 -2.70 -9.38 0.30
CA PHE A 83 -1.88 -9.15 1.48
C PHE A 83 -0.94 -7.98 1.18
N GLY A 84 -1.04 -6.92 1.96
CA GLY A 84 -0.17 -5.75 1.86
C GLY A 84 0.92 -5.77 2.93
N ALA A 85 2.11 -5.27 2.58
CA ALA A 85 3.20 -5.05 3.52
C ALA A 85 3.84 -3.68 3.27
N TRP A 86 4.09 -2.95 4.35
CA TRP A 86 4.67 -1.61 4.32
C TRP A 86 5.85 -1.54 5.26
N VAL A 87 6.91 -0.87 4.82
CA VAL A 87 8.16 -0.71 5.57
C VAL A 87 8.55 0.77 5.60
N ASP A 88 8.79 1.32 6.77
CA ASP A 88 9.24 2.69 6.88
C ASP A 88 10.72 2.81 6.49
N LEU A 89 11.00 3.52 5.39
CA LEU A 89 12.36 3.79 4.93
C LEU A 89 12.80 5.23 5.21
N ARG A 90 12.02 6.00 5.96
CA ARG A 90 12.38 7.36 6.37
C ARG A 90 13.45 7.34 7.46
N LYS A 91 14.34 8.32 7.42
CA LYS A 91 15.32 8.53 8.48
C LYS A 91 14.62 8.84 9.81
N GLY A 92 14.92 8.09 10.85
CA GLY A 92 14.34 8.28 12.18
C GLY A 92 14.17 6.97 12.95
N GLU A 93 13.47 7.05 14.09
CA GLU A 93 13.26 5.92 15.01
C GLU A 93 12.37 4.81 14.45
N SER A 94 11.57 5.14 13.44
CA SER A 94 10.67 4.17 12.77
C SER A 94 11.28 3.46 11.58
N PHE A 95 12.54 3.79 11.19
CA PHE A 95 13.23 3.12 10.08
C PHE A 95 13.21 1.60 10.24
N GLY A 96 12.79 0.89 9.20
CA GLY A 96 12.66 -0.56 9.19
C GLY A 96 11.40 -1.11 9.88
N LYS A 97 10.56 -0.26 10.47
CA LYS A 97 9.29 -0.71 11.07
C LYS A 97 8.38 -1.26 9.98
N VAL A 98 7.78 -2.42 10.25
CA VAL A 98 6.92 -3.15 9.31
C VAL A 98 5.47 -3.15 9.79
N VAL A 99 4.53 -2.97 8.88
CA VAL A 99 3.10 -3.20 9.08
C VAL A 99 2.60 -4.09 7.95
N THR A 100 1.83 -5.13 8.28
CA THR A 100 1.21 -6.03 7.31
C THR A 100 -0.27 -6.19 7.59
N MET A 101 -1.08 -6.33 6.55
CA MET A 101 -2.50 -6.62 6.69
C MET A 101 -3.11 -7.11 5.38
N GLU A 102 -4.24 -7.80 5.49
CA GLU A 102 -5.10 -8.05 4.34
C GLU A 102 -5.90 -6.80 3.97
N ILE A 103 -6.00 -6.53 2.68
CA ILE A 103 -6.82 -5.48 2.09
C ILE A 103 -7.89 -6.11 1.20
N THR A 104 -9.12 -5.67 1.41
CA THR A 104 -10.30 -5.98 0.61
C THR A 104 -10.94 -4.66 0.13
N PRO A 105 -11.99 -4.67 -0.70
CA PRO A 105 -12.70 -3.44 -1.07
C PRO A 105 -13.22 -2.60 0.12
N GLU A 106 -13.37 -3.21 1.30
CA GLU A 106 -13.81 -2.55 2.54
C GLU A 106 -12.69 -1.77 3.25
N ARG A 107 -11.46 -1.87 2.77
CA ARG A 107 -10.29 -1.25 3.42
C ARG A 107 -9.39 -0.56 2.43
N ALA A 108 -9.03 0.67 2.74
CA ALA A 108 -8.01 1.45 2.05
C ALA A 108 -6.88 1.79 3.02
N VAL A 109 -5.76 2.25 2.49
CA VAL A 109 -4.66 2.76 3.29
C VAL A 109 -4.12 4.07 2.71
N PHE A 110 -3.73 4.97 3.59
CA PHE A 110 -2.96 6.17 3.23
C PHE A 110 -1.51 5.96 3.63
N VAL A 111 -0.65 5.95 2.63
CA VAL A 111 0.79 5.68 2.77
C VAL A 111 1.55 7.00 2.63
N PRO A 112 2.25 7.46 3.67
CA PRO A 112 3.04 8.69 3.58
C PRO A 112 4.28 8.48 2.71
N ARG A 113 4.85 9.59 2.20
CA ARG A 113 6.11 9.57 1.46
C ARG A 113 7.21 8.85 2.25
N GLY A 114 8.05 8.09 1.55
CA GLY A 114 9.17 7.35 2.14
C GLY A 114 8.80 6.06 2.87
N VAL A 115 7.51 5.70 2.94
CA VAL A 115 7.09 4.37 3.38
C VAL A 115 6.98 3.46 2.16
N ALA A 116 7.80 2.40 2.14
CA ALA A 116 7.80 1.42 1.07
C ALA A 116 6.50 0.60 1.10
N ASN A 117 5.90 0.46 -0.06
CA ASN A 117 4.64 -0.22 -0.28
C ASN A 117 4.84 -1.48 -1.10
N SER A 118 4.15 -2.54 -0.71
CA SER A 118 4.09 -3.80 -1.47
C SER A 118 2.75 -4.50 -1.30
N TYR A 119 2.48 -5.44 -2.19
CA TYR A 119 1.33 -6.32 -2.05
C TYR A 119 1.55 -7.66 -2.74
N GLN A 120 0.82 -8.67 -2.28
CA GLN A 120 0.70 -9.99 -2.89
C GLN A 120 -0.78 -10.30 -3.12
N THR A 121 -1.17 -10.66 -4.36
CA THR A 121 -2.55 -11.03 -4.69
C THR A 121 -2.91 -12.38 -4.08
N LEU A 122 -4.05 -12.45 -3.38
CA LEU A 122 -4.57 -13.69 -2.76
C LEU A 122 -5.64 -14.36 -3.61
N GLU A 123 -6.10 -13.67 -4.65
CA GLU A 123 -7.11 -14.13 -5.63
C GLU A 123 -6.66 -13.77 -7.05
N THR A 124 -7.39 -14.23 -8.05
CA THR A 124 -7.17 -13.86 -9.46
C THR A 124 -7.96 -12.61 -9.84
N ASN A 125 -7.56 -11.96 -10.95
CA ASN A 125 -8.25 -10.80 -11.54
C ASN A 125 -8.42 -9.61 -10.58
N ILE A 126 -7.36 -9.29 -9.81
CA ILE A 126 -7.35 -8.21 -8.83
C ILE A 126 -7.08 -6.86 -9.51
N THR A 127 -7.94 -5.90 -9.23
CA THR A 127 -7.74 -4.50 -9.62
C THR A 127 -7.34 -3.66 -8.39
N TYR A 128 -6.06 -3.35 -8.34
CA TYR A 128 -5.44 -2.47 -7.35
C TYR A 128 -5.43 -1.03 -7.90
N THR A 129 -5.90 -0.08 -7.13
CA THR A 129 -5.94 1.34 -7.52
C THR A 129 -5.32 2.22 -6.45
N TYR A 130 -4.69 3.30 -6.89
CA TYR A 130 -4.13 4.27 -5.97
C TYR A 130 -4.14 5.70 -6.53
N LEU A 131 -4.42 6.63 -5.64
CA LEU A 131 -4.34 8.07 -5.86
C LEU A 131 -2.98 8.56 -5.36
N VAL A 132 -2.40 9.55 -6.02
CA VAL A 132 -1.12 10.17 -5.63
C VAL A 132 -1.21 11.69 -5.70
N ASN A 133 -0.39 12.37 -4.91
CA ASN A 133 -0.31 13.83 -4.86
C ASN A 133 0.89 14.41 -5.64
N GLU A 134 1.57 13.57 -6.42
CA GLU A 134 2.69 13.99 -7.26
C GLU A 134 2.68 13.17 -8.55
N HIS A 135 3.22 13.74 -9.64
CA HIS A 135 3.46 12.99 -10.87
C HIS A 135 4.78 12.23 -10.80
N TRP A 136 4.83 11.08 -11.47
CA TRP A 136 6.06 10.33 -11.62
C TRP A 136 7.14 11.18 -12.34
N SER A 137 8.35 11.17 -11.83
CA SER A 137 9.52 11.82 -12.42
C SER A 137 10.73 10.90 -12.33
N PRO A 138 11.52 10.78 -13.40
CA PRO A 138 12.75 9.97 -13.38
C PRO A 138 13.83 10.57 -12.44
N GLU A 139 13.73 11.86 -12.11
CA GLU A 139 14.66 12.55 -11.21
C GLU A 139 14.27 12.41 -9.74
N ALA A 140 13.07 11.88 -9.44
CA ALA A 140 12.61 11.73 -8.07
C ALA A 140 13.45 10.72 -7.30
N LYS A 141 13.62 10.93 -6.01
CA LYS A 141 14.35 10.02 -5.13
C LYS A 141 13.47 8.84 -4.77
N TYR A 142 13.76 7.70 -5.36
CA TYR A 142 13.12 6.44 -5.02
C TYR A 142 14.01 5.62 -4.10
N ALA A 143 13.39 4.83 -3.22
CA ALA A 143 14.06 3.75 -2.51
C ALA A 143 13.27 2.45 -2.69
N SER A 144 13.97 1.33 -2.57
CA SER A 144 13.35 0.01 -2.60
C SER A 144 14.07 -0.92 -1.63
N VAL A 145 13.38 -1.95 -1.18
CA VAL A 145 13.95 -3.00 -0.34
C VAL A 145 13.45 -4.36 -0.82
N ASN A 146 14.26 -5.39 -0.64
CA ASN A 146 13.93 -6.74 -1.08
C ASN A 146 12.69 -7.27 -0.35
N LEU A 147 11.70 -7.77 -1.12
CA LEU A 147 10.46 -8.35 -0.61
C LEU A 147 10.69 -9.49 0.41
N PHE A 148 11.76 -10.23 0.24
CA PHE A 148 12.07 -11.44 1.00
C PHE A 148 13.28 -11.25 1.92
N ASP A 149 13.59 -10.00 2.28
CA ASP A 149 14.60 -9.71 3.30
C ASP A 149 14.18 -10.35 4.63
N PRO A 150 14.94 -11.30 5.17
CA PRO A 150 14.58 -12.00 6.39
C PRO A 150 14.52 -11.08 7.63
N THR A 151 15.21 -9.94 7.58
CA THR A 151 15.23 -9.00 8.70
C THR A 151 13.91 -8.23 8.86
N LEU A 152 13.09 -8.17 7.80
CA LEU A 152 11.76 -7.56 7.84
C LEU A 152 10.71 -8.44 8.52
N GLY A 153 10.92 -9.75 8.59
CA GLY A 153 9.99 -10.69 9.23
C GLY A 153 8.60 -10.75 8.56
N ILE A 154 8.50 -10.44 7.27
CA ILE A 154 7.23 -10.47 6.55
C ILE A 154 6.85 -11.93 6.24
N GLU A 155 5.74 -12.38 6.82
CA GLU A 155 5.19 -13.72 6.57
C GLU A 155 4.26 -13.69 5.34
N TRP A 156 4.83 -13.80 4.15
CA TRP A 156 4.07 -13.81 2.91
C TRP A 156 3.16 -15.04 2.81
N PRO A 157 1.83 -14.88 2.55
CA PRO A 157 0.89 -15.99 2.44
C PRO A 157 1.24 -16.98 1.34
N ILE A 158 1.89 -16.51 0.26
CA ILE A 158 2.39 -17.35 -0.83
C ILE A 158 3.90 -17.28 -0.80
N ALA A 159 4.55 -18.42 -0.62
CA ALA A 159 5.99 -18.52 -0.50
C ALA A 159 6.72 -17.99 -1.73
N LYS A 160 7.95 -17.51 -1.55
CA LYS A 160 8.81 -16.92 -2.58
C LYS A 160 8.86 -17.75 -3.87
N ASP A 161 9.03 -19.06 -3.76
CA ASP A 161 9.19 -19.96 -4.89
C ASP A 161 7.91 -20.16 -5.72
N SER A 162 6.77 -19.76 -5.17
CA SER A 162 5.44 -19.82 -5.81
C SER A 162 4.88 -18.43 -6.14
N ALA A 163 5.55 -17.37 -5.73
CA ALA A 163 5.16 -15.99 -6.01
C ALA A 163 5.60 -15.57 -7.42
N ILE A 164 4.77 -14.73 -8.06
CA ILE A 164 5.07 -14.15 -9.37
C ILE A 164 5.67 -12.76 -9.13
N VAL A 165 6.97 -12.64 -9.27
CA VAL A 165 7.75 -11.44 -8.95
C VAL A 165 8.59 -11.01 -10.14
N SER A 166 8.74 -9.72 -10.37
CA SER A 166 9.66 -9.21 -11.41
C SER A 166 11.13 -9.42 -11.02
N GLU A 167 12.00 -9.62 -12.01
CA GLU A 167 13.45 -9.69 -11.76
C GLU A 167 13.96 -8.43 -11.03
N LYS A 168 13.42 -7.26 -11.35
CA LYS A 168 13.77 -6.02 -10.68
C LYS A 168 13.51 -6.10 -9.18
N ASP A 169 12.31 -6.55 -8.80
CA ASP A 169 11.92 -6.60 -7.38
C ASP A 169 12.67 -7.69 -6.60
N LEU A 170 13.03 -8.79 -7.26
CA LEU A 170 13.89 -9.84 -6.68
C LEU A 170 15.31 -9.35 -6.37
N ASN A 171 15.80 -8.37 -7.13
CA ASN A 171 17.16 -7.83 -7.01
C ASN A 171 17.24 -6.50 -6.22
N ASN A 172 16.16 -6.08 -5.58
CA ASN A 172 16.19 -4.94 -4.67
C ASN A 172 17.17 -5.17 -3.50
N PRO A 173 17.82 -4.12 -2.96
CA PRO A 173 18.76 -4.23 -1.85
C PRO A 173 18.10 -4.76 -0.57
N LEU A 174 18.88 -5.34 0.33
CA LEU A 174 18.42 -5.64 1.69
C LEU A 174 18.28 -4.35 2.50
N LEU A 175 17.48 -4.37 3.56
CA LEU A 175 17.25 -3.20 4.42
C LEU A 175 18.56 -2.60 4.95
N SER A 176 19.55 -3.45 5.27
CA SER A 176 20.88 -3.03 5.73
C SER A 176 21.63 -2.14 4.72
N ASP A 177 21.31 -2.26 3.45
CA ASP A 177 21.97 -1.56 2.35
C ASP A 177 21.17 -0.34 1.85
N VAL A 178 19.97 -0.14 2.40
CA VAL A 178 19.09 0.98 2.05
C VAL A 178 19.53 2.25 2.77
N THR A 179 19.79 3.32 2.02
CA THR A 179 19.99 4.64 2.61
C THR A 179 18.62 5.21 3.04
N PRO A 180 18.44 5.58 4.31
CA PRO A 180 17.19 6.17 4.78
C PRO A 180 16.82 7.44 4.00
N MET A 181 15.53 7.57 3.66
CA MET A 181 15.00 8.72 2.94
C MET A 181 14.86 9.94 3.86
N GLU A 182 15.26 11.10 3.36
CA GLU A 182 15.11 12.39 4.03
C GLU A 182 14.19 13.32 3.21
N PHE A 183 13.26 14.02 3.90
CA PHE A 183 12.27 14.96 3.33
C PHE A 183 12.28 16.28 4.08
#